data_f41de7abd075649417404b5e79344df8
#
_entry.id   f41de7abd075649417404b5e79344df8
#
_cell.length_a   1.000
_cell.length_b   1.000
_cell.length_c   1.000
_cell.angle_alpha   90.00
_cell.angle_beta   90.00
_cell.angle_gamma   90.00
#
_symmetry.space_group_name_H-M   'P 1'
#
loop_
_entity.id
_entity.type
_entity.pdbx_description
1 polymer ?
#
loop_
_entity_poly.entity_id
_entity_poly.type
_entity_poly.pdbx_seq_one_letter_code
_entity_poly.pdbx_strand_id
1 'polypeptide(L)'
;MPPSNANSFLAELAYDLEALRAMKRQIGASSEARQTVDAESRKDGSGNAKDALRSATASWLLGRTDRALAQLESAGDAPQAQLVRGLSRMESGDPIGAATSFSALVGTSLEGQAFFVELATAAALGGDADHAMKAARKLPEGADAAYAEGIALEAAGEYEEAKQRYQDAIHADPQHVRALFHLALRLDCEGEDARALELYRRAAAVPPGHVNSLLNMALLYEDAARYAEAESCYRRILASDPTHVRARIGIKDVLASQNMYYDEDHERREDRRAQVMRTPISEFELSVRSRNCLSRMDITTLGDLVRKSEAELLAYKNFGETSLQEIKDILAQKGLRLGMLRGSEDEAPLREGPSRAQAEAQLDALFGGADEEPDEDDPNDTSIDALELSIRARRCMDNLEIRTIGDLLRHSENELLASKNFGQTSLNEIRRKLESLGFQLRRK
;
A
#
# COMPACT_ATOMS: atom_id res chain seq x y z
N MET A 1 34.62 -17.35 -1.23
CA MET A 1 34.37 -17.08 -2.66
C MET A 1 33.03 -17.72 -3.00
N PRO A 2 32.04 -17.03 -3.56
CA PRO A 2 30.84 -17.67 -4.01
C PRO A 2 31.13 -18.60 -5.17
N PRO A 3 30.49 -19.80 -5.24
CA PRO A 3 30.67 -20.70 -6.36
C PRO A 3 30.12 -20.06 -7.63
N SER A 4 30.94 -20.04 -8.67
CA SER A 4 30.70 -19.37 -9.95
C SER A 4 29.64 -20.00 -10.86
N ASN A 5 28.82 -20.95 -10.34
CA ASN A 5 27.71 -21.56 -11.08
C ASN A 5 26.60 -22.00 -10.13
N ALA A 6 25.47 -21.32 -10.15
CA ALA A 6 24.27 -21.69 -9.36
C ALA A 6 23.78 -23.13 -9.69
N ASN A 7 24.08 -23.66 -10.87
CA ASN A 7 23.78 -25.05 -11.23
C ASN A 7 24.62 -26.08 -10.44
N SER A 8 25.88 -25.79 -10.12
CA SER A 8 26.70 -26.66 -9.26
C SER A 8 26.24 -26.56 -7.81
N PHE A 9 25.76 -25.41 -7.39
CA PHE A 9 25.31 -25.12 -6.05
C PHE A 9 24.03 -25.90 -5.67
N LEU A 10 23.04 -25.96 -6.56
CA LEU A 10 21.83 -26.77 -6.35
C LEU A 10 22.09 -28.27 -6.45
N ALA A 11 23.19 -28.69 -7.10
CA ALA A 11 23.56 -30.12 -7.22
C ALA A 11 24.23 -30.67 -5.96
N GLU A 12 24.95 -29.82 -5.21
CA GLU A 12 25.70 -30.15 -3.99
C GLU A 12 25.02 -29.63 -2.72
N LEU A 13 23.71 -29.29 -2.80
CA LEU A 13 23.00 -28.69 -1.70
C LEU A 13 22.97 -29.63 -0.49
N ALA A 14 23.66 -29.22 0.56
CA ALA A 14 23.36 -29.74 1.87
C ALA A 14 21.96 -29.18 2.23
N TYR A 15 20.94 -30.06 2.28
CA TYR A 15 19.60 -29.71 2.73
C TYR A 15 19.59 -29.44 4.24
N ASP A 16 20.30 -28.38 4.62
CA ASP A 16 20.32 -27.84 5.97
C ASP A 16 19.54 -26.53 5.96
N LEU A 17 18.76 -26.32 7.01
CA LEU A 17 17.85 -25.17 7.11
C LEU A 17 18.58 -23.83 7.04
N GLU A 18 19.74 -23.72 7.70
CA GLU A 18 20.56 -22.49 7.69
C GLU A 18 21.14 -22.21 6.31
N ALA A 19 21.63 -23.24 5.62
CA ALA A 19 22.13 -23.13 4.26
C ALA A 19 21.04 -22.70 3.27
N LEU A 20 19.84 -23.27 3.37
CA LEU A 20 18.69 -22.91 2.55
C LEU A 20 18.28 -21.44 2.76
N ARG A 21 18.27 -20.97 4.00
CA ARG A 21 17.95 -19.57 4.33
C ARG A 21 19.05 -18.61 3.86
N ALA A 22 20.32 -18.97 4.03
CA ALA A 22 21.43 -18.18 3.52
C ALA A 22 21.35 -18.02 2.00
N MET A 23 21.02 -19.12 1.30
CA MET A 23 20.82 -19.12 -0.14
C MET A 23 19.65 -18.21 -0.56
N LYS A 24 18.51 -18.29 0.12
CA LYS A 24 17.37 -17.43 -0.18
C LYS A 24 17.72 -15.95 -0.07
N ARG A 25 18.51 -15.57 0.94
CA ARG A 25 19.02 -14.18 1.08
C ARG A 25 19.96 -13.79 -0.07
N GLN A 26 20.86 -14.67 -0.50
CA GLN A 26 21.80 -14.40 -1.60
C GLN A 26 21.07 -14.22 -2.94
N ILE A 27 20.06 -15.05 -3.23
CA ILE A 27 19.24 -14.96 -4.45
C ILE A 27 18.43 -13.66 -4.46
N GLY A 28 17.92 -13.23 -3.31
CA GLY A 28 17.25 -11.92 -3.18
C GLY A 28 18.16 -10.74 -3.55
N ALA A 29 19.48 -10.87 -3.31
CA ALA A 29 20.45 -9.80 -3.53
C ALA A 29 21.09 -9.78 -4.95
N SER A 30 20.95 -10.85 -5.76
CA SER A 30 21.63 -10.99 -7.06
C SER A 30 20.67 -11.35 -8.18
N SER A 31 20.59 -10.51 -9.21
CA SER A 31 19.76 -10.75 -10.41
C SER A 31 20.25 -11.96 -11.22
N GLU A 32 21.56 -12.19 -11.31
CA GLU A 32 22.16 -13.31 -12.02
C GLU A 32 21.85 -14.65 -11.32
N ALA A 33 21.98 -14.68 -9.99
CA ALA A 33 21.61 -15.86 -9.19
C ALA A 33 20.11 -16.15 -9.33
N ARG A 34 19.26 -15.12 -9.35
CA ARG A 34 17.82 -15.24 -9.55
C ARG A 34 17.47 -15.86 -10.90
N GLN A 35 18.10 -15.42 -12.00
CA GLN A 35 17.88 -15.98 -13.35
C GLN A 35 18.26 -17.46 -13.44
N THR A 36 19.37 -17.85 -12.83
CA THR A 36 19.83 -19.23 -12.84
C THR A 36 18.90 -20.17 -12.08
N VAL A 37 18.42 -19.71 -10.90
CA VAL A 37 17.43 -20.46 -10.10
C VAL A 37 16.07 -20.49 -10.79
N ASP A 38 15.68 -19.43 -11.52
CA ASP A 38 14.45 -19.40 -12.31
C ASP A 38 14.45 -20.46 -13.42
N ALA A 39 15.54 -20.62 -14.13
CA ALA A 39 15.67 -21.67 -15.13
C ALA A 39 15.48 -23.08 -14.55
N GLU A 40 15.97 -23.34 -13.32
CA GLU A 40 15.76 -24.62 -12.65
C GLU A 40 14.32 -24.78 -12.15
N SER A 41 13.71 -23.73 -11.63
CA SER A 41 12.32 -23.74 -11.12
C SER A 41 11.28 -24.06 -12.22
N ARG A 42 11.60 -23.75 -13.48
CA ARG A 42 10.72 -23.99 -14.64
C ARG A 42 10.71 -25.45 -15.11
N LYS A 43 11.64 -26.27 -14.65
CA LYS A 43 11.66 -27.70 -15.00
C LYS A 43 10.51 -28.40 -14.29
N ASP A 44 9.80 -29.26 -14.99
CA ASP A 44 8.61 -29.95 -14.46
C ASP A 44 8.89 -31.06 -13.46
N GLY A 45 10.17 -31.34 -13.16
CA GLY A 45 10.55 -32.36 -12.16
C GLY A 45 10.13 -33.81 -12.51
N SER A 46 9.66 -34.05 -13.74
CA SER A 46 9.08 -35.33 -14.17
C SER A 46 10.07 -36.47 -14.37
N GLY A 47 11.38 -36.21 -14.16
CA GLY A 47 12.42 -37.21 -14.42
C GLY A 47 12.66 -38.19 -13.28
N ASN A 48 12.87 -37.70 -12.08
CA ASN A 48 13.06 -38.49 -10.85
C ASN A 48 12.85 -37.65 -9.59
N ALA A 49 12.71 -38.28 -8.43
CA ALA A 49 12.47 -37.62 -7.15
C ALA A 49 13.52 -36.55 -6.78
N LYS A 50 14.78 -36.74 -7.21
CA LYS A 50 15.86 -35.76 -6.97
C LYS A 50 15.70 -34.50 -7.81
N ASP A 51 15.30 -34.65 -9.08
CA ASP A 51 15.08 -33.53 -9.97
C ASP A 51 13.82 -32.74 -9.55
N ALA A 52 12.77 -33.46 -9.11
CA ALA A 52 11.57 -32.85 -8.54
C ALA A 52 11.89 -32.01 -7.27
N LEU A 53 12.67 -32.60 -6.35
CA LEU A 53 13.12 -31.90 -5.14
C LEU A 53 13.94 -30.64 -5.47
N ARG A 54 14.81 -30.72 -6.46
CA ARG A 54 15.68 -29.63 -6.88
C ARG A 54 14.88 -28.48 -7.50
N SER A 55 13.95 -28.80 -8.41
CA SER A 55 13.05 -27.81 -9.02
C SER A 55 12.13 -27.17 -7.99
N ALA A 56 11.61 -27.97 -7.02
CA ALA A 56 10.79 -27.47 -5.93
C ALA A 56 11.57 -26.54 -4.99
N THR A 57 12.82 -26.90 -4.66
CA THR A 57 13.71 -26.04 -3.87
C THR A 57 13.96 -24.72 -4.59
N ALA A 58 14.23 -24.75 -5.90
CA ALA A 58 14.40 -23.56 -6.72
C ALA A 58 13.13 -22.69 -6.73
N SER A 59 11.94 -23.30 -6.84
CA SER A 59 10.66 -22.60 -6.78
C SER A 59 10.43 -21.92 -5.42
N TRP A 60 10.72 -22.62 -4.32
CA TRP A 60 10.63 -22.06 -2.96
C TRP A 60 11.62 -20.90 -2.74
N LEU A 61 12.87 -21.04 -3.23
CA LEU A 61 13.87 -19.98 -3.14
C LEU A 61 13.42 -18.68 -3.84
N LEU A 62 12.61 -18.80 -4.90
CA LEU A 62 12.02 -17.67 -5.63
C LEU A 62 10.68 -17.18 -5.03
N GLY A 63 10.20 -17.77 -3.93
CA GLY A 63 8.92 -17.43 -3.31
C GLY A 63 7.68 -18.00 -4.03
N ARG A 64 7.86 -18.92 -4.98
CA ARG A 64 6.77 -19.58 -5.72
C ARG A 64 6.28 -20.81 -4.96
N THR A 65 5.66 -20.60 -3.83
CA THR A 65 5.29 -21.65 -2.85
C THR A 65 4.33 -22.69 -3.43
N ASP A 66 3.31 -22.27 -4.18
CA ASP A 66 2.32 -23.18 -4.78
C ASP A 66 2.98 -24.11 -5.81
N ARG A 67 3.88 -23.56 -6.64
CA ARG A 67 4.63 -24.35 -7.59
C ARG A 67 5.60 -25.31 -6.90
N ALA A 68 6.25 -24.88 -5.83
CA ALA A 68 7.12 -25.74 -5.03
C ALA A 68 6.35 -26.92 -4.44
N LEU A 69 5.17 -26.68 -3.87
CA LEU A 69 4.30 -27.73 -3.33
C LEU A 69 3.85 -28.73 -4.39
N ALA A 70 3.44 -28.25 -5.58
CA ALA A 70 3.06 -29.13 -6.70
C ALA A 70 4.24 -30.01 -7.17
N GLN A 71 5.44 -29.44 -7.28
CA GLN A 71 6.64 -30.21 -7.67
C GLN A 71 7.06 -31.23 -6.61
N LEU A 72 6.80 -30.94 -5.31
CA LEU A 72 7.12 -31.85 -4.20
C LEU A 72 6.20 -33.09 -4.16
N GLU A 73 5.07 -33.09 -4.84
CA GLU A 73 4.23 -34.29 -4.96
C GLU A 73 4.99 -35.45 -5.63
N SER A 74 5.83 -35.12 -6.63
CA SER A 74 6.68 -36.09 -7.33
C SER A 74 7.99 -36.41 -6.62
N ALA A 75 8.40 -35.64 -5.61
CA ALA A 75 9.64 -35.82 -4.86
C ALA A 75 9.57 -36.90 -3.76
N GLY A 76 8.36 -37.39 -3.44
CA GLY A 76 8.12 -38.37 -2.39
C GLY A 76 8.28 -37.80 -0.98
N ASP A 77 8.55 -38.73 0.00
CA ASP A 77 8.61 -38.42 1.44
C ASP A 77 10.04 -38.40 2.00
N ALA A 78 11.05 -38.19 1.15
CA ALA A 78 12.40 -38.05 1.61
C ALA A 78 12.53 -36.91 2.64
N PRO A 79 13.40 -37.00 3.67
CA PRO A 79 13.54 -35.97 4.68
C PRO A 79 13.76 -34.59 4.10
N GLN A 80 14.56 -34.46 3.04
CA GLN A 80 14.81 -33.20 2.36
C GLN A 80 13.54 -32.62 1.69
N ALA A 81 12.70 -33.50 1.12
CA ALA A 81 11.41 -33.10 0.53
C ALA A 81 10.46 -32.61 1.62
N GLN A 82 10.39 -33.29 2.77
CA GLN A 82 9.59 -32.86 3.91
C GLN A 82 10.06 -31.50 4.46
N LEU A 83 11.38 -31.23 4.51
CA LEU A 83 11.90 -29.95 4.94
C LEU A 83 11.42 -28.81 4.01
N VAL A 84 11.62 -28.97 2.70
CA VAL A 84 11.20 -27.95 1.72
C VAL A 84 9.67 -27.81 1.71
N ARG A 85 8.92 -28.89 1.88
CA ARG A 85 7.45 -28.91 2.00
C ARG A 85 6.99 -28.12 3.22
N GLY A 86 7.60 -28.34 4.38
CA GLY A 86 7.31 -27.59 5.61
C GLY A 86 7.58 -26.08 5.43
N LEU A 87 8.74 -25.71 4.87
CA LEU A 87 9.08 -24.31 4.58
C LEU A 87 8.11 -23.67 3.58
N SER A 88 7.74 -24.38 2.52
CA SER A 88 6.78 -23.88 1.53
C SER A 88 5.39 -23.67 2.14
N ARG A 89 4.92 -24.59 3.00
CA ARG A 89 3.63 -24.49 3.70
C ARG A 89 3.62 -23.34 4.71
N MET A 90 4.73 -23.09 5.42
CA MET A 90 4.85 -21.90 6.29
C MET A 90 4.63 -20.61 5.51
N GLU A 91 5.26 -20.49 4.36
CA GLU A 91 5.17 -19.29 3.54
C GLU A 91 3.83 -19.16 2.79
N SER A 92 3.15 -20.28 2.49
CA SER A 92 1.80 -20.26 1.90
C SER A 92 0.67 -20.05 2.92
N GLY A 93 1.00 -19.96 4.23
CA GLY A 93 0.00 -19.74 5.28
C GLY A 93 -0.69 -21.02 5.76
N ASP A 94 -0.07 -22.21 5.58
CA ASP A 94 -0.51 -23.50 6.13
C ASP A 94 0.42 -23.98 7.27
N PRO A 95 0.34 -23.39 8.47
CA PRO A 95 1.20 -23.77 9.59
C PRO A 95 0.91 -25.19 10.11
N ILE A 96 -0.32 -25.66 10.02
CA ILE A 96 -0.70 -27.03 10.46
C ILE A 96 -0.02 -28.06 9.57
N GLY A 97 -0.12 -27.90 8.26
CA GLY A 97 0.58 -28.76 7.31
C GLY A 97 2.09 -28.66 7.42
N ALA A 98 2.62 -27.48 7.73
CA ALA A 98 4.05 -27.28 7.98
C ALA A 98 4.52 -28.05 9.23
N ALA A 99 3.80 -27.94 10.36
CA ALA A 99 4.10 -28.67 11.59
C ALA A 99 4.08 -30.18 11.36
N THR A 100 3.12 -30.68 10.57
CA THR A 100 3.07 -32.10 10.17
C THR A 100 4.32 -32.50 9.38
N SER A 101 4.73 -31.70 8.40
CA SER A 101 5.92 -31.96 7.58
C SER A 101 7.20 -31.94 8.42
N PHE A 102 7.34 -30.97 9.33
CA PHE A 102 8.48 -30.90 10.24
C PHE A 102 8.46 -32.03 11.27
N SER A 103 7.30 -32.44 11.79
CA SER A 103 7.23 -33.56 12.73
C SER A 103 7.73 -34.89 12.13
N ALA A 104 7.54 -35.09 10.82
CA ALA A 104 8.10 -36.23 10.11
C ALA A 104 9.63 -36.27 10.05
N LEU A 105 10.29 -35.14 10.39
CA LEU A 105 11.75 -35.04 10.39
C LEU A 105 12.39 -35.32 11.76
N VAL A 106 11.60 -35.43 12.81
CA VAL A 106 12.11 -35.75 14.15
C VAL A 106 12.76 -37.16 14.14
N GLY A 107 13.99 -37.21 14.63
CA GLY A 107 14.81 -38.44 14.59
C GLY A 107 15.64 -38.60 13.31
N THR A 108 15.62 -37.64 12.40
CA THR A 108 16.46 -37.65 11.18
C THR A 108 17.76 -36.89 11.37
N SER A 109 18.67 -36.98 10.39
CA SER A 109 19.92 -36.19 10.37
C SER A 109 19.72 -34.70 10.13
N LEU A 110 18.49 -34.23 9.87
CA LEU A 110 18.14 -32.82 9.66
C LEU A 110 17.73 -32.12 10.97
N GLU A 111 17.69 -32.84 12.08
CA GLU A 111 17.48 -32.21 13.38
C GLU A 111 18.63 -31.26 13.72
N GLY A 112 18.29 -30.10 14.23
CA GLY A 112 19.20 -29.07 14.68
C GLY A 112 18.46 -27.98 15.42
N GLN A 113 19.18 -27.05 16.00
CA GLN A 113 18.60 -25.94 16.76
C GLN A 113 17.60 -25.15 15.90
N ALA A 114 18.01 -24.70 14.71
CA ALA A 114 17.15 -23.97 13.80
C ALA A 114 15.89 -24.74 13.39
N PHE A 115 15.97 -26.06 13.27
CA PHE A 115 14.83 -26.94 12.96
C PHE A 115 13.79 -26.94 14.08
N PHE A 116 14.19 -27.08 15.35
CA PHE A 116 13.24 -27.06 16.47
C PHE A 116 12.58 -25.71 16.66
N VAL A 117 13.27 -24.62 16.34
CA VAL A 117 12.66 -23.27 16.29
C VAL A 117 11.55 -23.21 15.23
N GLU A 118 11.75 -23.78 14.03
CA GLU A 118 10.72 -23.81 12.98
C GLU A 118 9.56 -24.71 13.36
N LEU A 119 9.83 -25.88 13.93
CA LEU A 119 8.78 -26.79 14.39
C LEU A 119 7.92 -26.15 15.49
N ALA A 120 8.55 -25.49 16.48
CA ALA A 120 7.84 -24.76 17.51
C ALA A 120 6.99 -23.63 16.94
N THR A 121 7.56 -22.86 16.00
CA THR A 121 6.84 -21.77 15.33
C THR A 121 5.65 -22.29 14.52
N ALA A 122 5.84 -23.34 13.73
CA ALA A 122 4.75 -23.91 12.92
C ALA A 122 3.63 -24.49 13.80
N ALA A 123 3.97 -25.22 14.86
CA ALA A 123 2.99 -25.78 15.80
C ALA A 123 2.21 -24.67 16.52
N ALA A 124 2.89 -23.63 17.00
CA ALA A 124 2.26 -22.50 17.68
C ALA A 124 1.28 -21.75 16.75
N LEU A 125 1.72 -21.42 15.54
CA LEU A 125 0.87 -20.75 14.54
C LEU A 125 -0.29 -21.64 14.08
N GLY A 126 -0.12 -22.98 14.15
CA GLY A 126 -1.19 -23.96 13.93
C GLY A 126 -2.15 -24.13 15.10
N GLY A 127 -1.92 -23.44 16.23
CA GLY A 127 -2.74 -23.50 17.44
C GLY A 127 -2.42 -24.68 18.37
N ASP A 128 -1.35 -25.46 18.12
CA ASP A 128 -0.92 -26.56 18.98
C ASP A 128 0.20 -26.11 19.94
N ALA A 129 -0.21 -25.46 21.04
CA ALA A 129 0.69 -24.95 22.07
C ALA A 129 1.53 -26.05 22.74
N ASP A 130 0.91 -27.24 22.97
CA ASP A 130 1.60 -28.37 23.61
C ASP A 130 2.73 -28.91 22.71
N HIS A 131 2.47 -29.03 21.42
CA HIS A 131 3.49 -29.45 20.45
C HIS A 131 4.61 -28.42 20.33
N ALA A 132 4.25 -27.13 20.26
CA ALA A 132 5.20 -26.04 20.25
C ALA A 132 6.11 -26.07 21.47
N MET A 133 5.55 -26.24 22.68
CA MET A 133 6.30 -26.31 23.92
C MET A 133 7.21 -27.55 23.99
N LYS A 134 6.77 -28.71 23.45
CA LYS A 134 7.61 -29.90 23.35
C LYS A 134 8.83 -29.66 22.43
N ALA A 135 8.62 -28.97 21.32
CA ALA A 135 9.71 -28.60 20.41
C ALA A 135 10.67 -27.61 21.06
N ALA A 136 10.16 -26.59 21.76
CA ALA A 136 10.97 -25.60 22.48
C ALA A 136 11.90 -26.23 23.52
N ARG A 137 11.41 -27.22 24.28
CA ARG A 137 12.20 -27.95 25.29
C ARG A 137 13.34 -28.81 24.72
N LYS A 138 13.42 -28.98 23.40
CA LYS A 138 14.55 -29.64 22.72
C LYS A 138 15.70 -28.68 22.44
N LEU A 139 15.47 -27.38 22.57
CA LEU A 139 16.48 -26.37 22.35
C LEU A 139 17.40 -26.21 23.57
N PRO A 140 18.70 -25.93 23.37
CA PRO A 140 19.59 -25.54 24.44
C PRO A 140 19.14 -24.19 25.01
N GLU A 141 19.45 -23.92 26.27
CA GLU A 141 19.18 -22.61 26.89
C GLU A 141 19.80 -21.47 26.07
N GLY A 142 19.02 -20.44 25.79
CA GLY A 142 19.46 -19.28 24.98
C GLY A 142 18.31 -18.54 24.35
N ALA A 143 18.62 -17.62 23.46
CA ALA A 143 17.64 -16.74 22.80
C ALA A 143 16.58 -17.52 22.02
N ASP A 144 16.99 -18.54 21.26
CA ASP A 144 16.09 -19.37 20.45
C ASP A 144 15.12 -20.19 21.32
N ALA A 145 15.59 -20.73 22.47
CA ALA A 145 14.74 -21.46 23.39
C ALA A 145 13.70 -20.53 24.03
N ALA A 146 14.14 -19.39 24.55
CA ALA A 146 13.24 -18.39 25.11
C ALA A 146 12.20 -17.88 24.09
N TYR A 147 12.61 -17.66 22.84
CA TYR A 147 11.68 -17.31 21.77
C TYR A 147 10.66 -18.42 21.51
N ALA A 148 11.13 -19.68 21.39
CA ALA A 148 10.27 -20.82 21.10
C ALA A 148 9.28 -21.11 22.24
N GLU A 149 9.68 -20.93 23.50
CA GLU A 149 8.78 -20.97 24.65
C GLU A 149 7.77 -19.82 24.62
N GLY A 150 8.21 -18.60 24.27
CA GLY A 150 7.36 -17.43 24.16
C GLY A 150 6.23 -17.64 23.13
N ILE A 151 6.55 -18.16 21.93
CA ILE A 151 5.52 -18.39 20.91
C ILE A 151 4.57 -19.54 21.29
N ALA A 152 5.04 -20.54 22.03
CA ALA A 152 4.19 -21.60 22.56
C ALA A 152 3.21 -21.08 23.62
N LEU A 153 3.66 -20.22 24.53
CA LEU A 153 2.82 -19.53 25.51
C LEU A 153 1.81 -18.58 24.83
N GLU A 154 2.23 -17.86 23.81
CA GLU A 154 1.34 -17.03 23.00
C GLU A 154 0.21 -17.86 22.36
N ALA A 155 0.52 -19.04 21.82
CA ALA A 155 -0.47 -19.98 21.29
C ALA A 155 -1.41 -20.58 22.37
N ALA A 156 -0.94 -20.66 23.62
CA ALA A 156 -1.75 -21.06 24.76
C ALA A 156 -2.64 -19.92 25.30
N GLY A 157 -2.45 -18.68 24.83
CA GLY A 157 -3.15 -17.49 25.33
C GLY A 157 -2.50 -16.86 26.57
N GLU A 158 -1.34 -17.33 27.01
CA GLU A 158 -0.59 -16.85 28.15
C GLU A 158 0.32 -15.68 27.74
N TYR A 159 -0.31 -14.54 27.42
CA TYR A 159 0.37 -13.42 26.75
C TYR A 159 1.40 -12.71 27.64
N GLU A 160 1.18 -12.61 28.95
CA GLU A 160 2.13 -11.94 29.86
C GLU A 160 3.42 -12.75 30.01
N GLU A 161 3.28 -14.08 30.18
CA GLU A 161 4.40 -15.00 30.23
C GLU A 161 5.14 -15.04 28.89
N ALA A 162 4.40 -15.00 27.77
CA ALA A 162 5.00 -14.92 26.44
C ALA A 162 5.84 -13.65 26.26
N LYS A 163 5.34 -12.48 26.70
CA LYS A 163 6.10 -11.23 26.66
C LYS A 163 7.39 -11.34 27.47
N GLN A 164 7.33 -11.94 28.65
CA GLN A 164 8.53 -12.14 29.48
C GLN A 164 9.55 -13.01 28.76
N ARG A 165 9.13 -14.12 28.13
CA ARG A 165 10.01 -14.98 27.36
C ARG A 165 10.64 -14.31 26.15
N TYR A 166 9.87 -13.45 25.44
CA TYR A 166 10.45 -12.64 24.37
C TYR A 166 11.48 -11.64 24.89
N GLN A 167 11.26 -11.04 26.08
CA GLN A 167 12.26 -10.17 26.72
C GLN A 167 13.52 -10.95 27.07
N ASP A 168 13.39 -12.15 27.63
CA ASP A 168 14.53 -13.03 27.93
C ASP A 168 15.32 -13.36 26.67
N ALA A 169 14.65 -13.66 25.55
CA ALA A 169 15.28 -13.89 24.27
C ALA A 169 16.07 -12.65 23.78
N ILE A 170 15.49 -11.45 23.90
CA ILE A 170 16.13 -10.19 23.52
C ILE A 170 17.30 -9.83 24.44
N HIS A 171 17.26 -10.23 25.72
CA HIS A 171 18.39 -10.06 26.66
C HIS A 171 19.53 -10.97 26.28
N ALA A 172 19.24 -12.23 25.88
CA ALA A 172 20.25 -13.18 25.45
C ALA A 172 20.86 -12.81 24.08
N ASP A 173 20.02 -12.35 23.15
CA ASP A 173 20.44 -11.83 21.82
C ASP A 173 19.65 -10.55 21.49
N PRO A 174 20.27 -9.36 21.64
CA PRO A 174 19.63 -8.07 21.33
C PRO A 174 19.22 -7.90 19.86
N GLN A 175 19.71 -8.75 18.95
CA GLN A 175 19.37 -8.75 17.52
C GLN A 175 18.44 -9.90 17.13
N HIS A 176 17.84 -10.60 18.08
CA HIS A 176 16.91 -11.70 17.81
C HIS A 176 15.63 -11.18 17.16
N VAL A 177 15.62 -11.11 15.82
CA VAL A 177 14.57 -10.45 15.01
C VAL A 177 13.16 -10.94 15.33
N ARG A 178 13.00 -12.28 15.49
CA ARG A 178 11.69 -12.88 15.75
C ARG A 178 11.13 -12.48 17.13
N ALA A 179 11.97 -12.50 18.17
CA ALA A 179 11.56 -12.09 19.51
C ALA A 179 11.21 -10.59 19.56
N LEU A 180 12.02 -9.74 18.89
CA LEU A 180 11.74 -8.32 18.74
C LEU A 180 10.38 -8.09 18.06
N PHE A 181 10.10 -8.83 16.99
CA PHE A 181 8.85 -8.71 16.24
C PHE A 181 7.64 -9.15 17.08
N HIS A 182 7.68 -10.33 17.72
CA HIS A 182 6.56 -10.83 18.50
C HIS A 182 6.28 -9.99 19.75
N LEU A 183 7.33 -9.51 20.46
CA LEU A 183 7.15 -8.59 21.55
C LEU A 183 6.53 -7.27 21.07
N ALA A 184 7.01 -6.73 19.95
CA ALA A 184 6.43 -5.53 19.36
C ALA A 184 4.96 -5.73 19.00
N LEU A 185 4.61 -6.87 18.38
CA LEU A 185 3.24 -7.19 18.01
C LEU A 185 2.30 -7.28 19.23
N ARG A 186 2.77 -7.83 20.36
CA ARG A 186 1.99 -7.87 21.58
C ARG A 186 1.73 -6.49 22.14
N LEU A 187 2.77 -5.64 22.19
CA LEU A 187 2.65 -4.25 22.65
C LEU A 187 1.75 -3.40 21.74
N ASP A 188 1.85 -3.63 20.43
CA ASP A 188 1.00 -3.00 19.41
C ASP A 188 -0.49 -3.35 19.66
N CYS A 189 -0.81 -4.64 19.84
CA CYS A 189 -2.15 -5.09 20.20
C CYS A 189 -2.68 -4.52 21.54
N GLU A 190 -1.79 -4.10 22.44
CA GLU A 190 -2.13 -3.47 23.72
C GLU A 190 -2.24 -1.94 23.62
N GLY A 191 -1.96 -1.34 22.45
CA GLY A 191 -1.97 0.10 22.19
C GLY A 191 -0.71 0.82 22.72
N GLU A 192 0.36 0.08 23.00
CA GLU A 192 1.66 0.67 23.37
C GLU A 192 2.52 1.01 22.14
N ASP A 193 1.95 1.78 21.21
CA ASP A 193 2.48 2.06 19.87
C ASP A 193 3.93 2.56 19.87
N ALA A 194 4.28 3.43 20.82
CA ALA A 194 5.63 4.00 20.90
C ALA A 194 6.70 2.94 21.20
N ARG A 195 6.38 1.98 22.10
CA ARG A 195 7.27 0.87 22.45
C ARG A 195 7.31 -0.17 21.33
N ALA A 196 6.15 -0.48 20.74
CA ALA A 196 6.03 -1.36 19.61
C ALA A 196 6.88 -0.85 18.43
N LEU A 197 6.75 0.44 18.09
CA LEU A 197 7.51 1.08 17.01
C LEU A 197 9.02 1.01 17.22
N GLU A 198 9.50 1.17 18.44
CA GLU A 198 10.94 1.05 18.75
C GLU A 198 11.46 -0.37 18.52
N LEU A 199 10.70 -1.39 18.95
CA LEU A 199 11.06 -2.79 18.74
C LEU A 199 10.97 -3.20 17.26
N TYR A 200 9.94 -2.78 16.55
CA TYR A 200 9.84 -2.99 15.10
C TYR A 200 11.02 -2.35 14.36
N ARG A 201 11.42 -1.13 14.75
CA ARG A 201 12.59 -0.44 14.17
C ARG A 201 13.87 -1.24 14.37
N ARG A 202 14.08 -1.80 15.59
CA ARG A 202 15.22 -2.66 15.89
C ARG A 202 15.20 -3.93 15.03
N ALA A 203 14.06 -4.60 14.92
CA ALA A 203 13.90 -5.78 14.08
C ALA A 203 14.15 -5.49 12.59
N ALA A 204 13.66 -4.33 12.11
CA ALA A 204 13.85 -3.89 10.73
C ALA A 204 15.30 -3.41 10.43
N ALA A 205 16.09 -3.09 11.45
CA ALA A 205 17.48 -2.67 11.28
C ALA A 205 18.44 -3.84 10.98
N VAL A 206 18.06 -5.08 11.34
CA VAL A 206 18.87 -6.27 11.07
C VAL A 206 18.75 -6.65 9.59
N PRO A 207 19.86 -6.63 8.80
CA PRO A 207 19.80 -6.96 7.37
C PRO A 207 19.32 -8.39 7.10
N PRO A 208 18.52 -8.61 6.06
CA PRO A 208 18.04 -7.70 5.00
C PRO A 208 16.86 -6.78 5.40
N GLY A 209 16.44 -6.76 6.64
CA GLY A 209 15.28 -6.08 7.16
C GLY A 209 14.07 -7.02 7.28
N HIS A 210 13.38 -6.98 8.41
CA HIS A 210 12.22 -7.83 8.66
C HIS A 210 10.97 -7.21 8.02
N VAL A 211 10.44 -7.86 6.97
CA VAL A 211 9.35 -7.33 6.15
C VAL A 211 8.10 -7.03 6.96
N ASN A 212 7.68 -7.97 7.84
CA ASN A 212 6.49 -7.76 8.66
C ASN A 212 6.66 -6.61 9.67
N SER A 213 7.89 -6.40 10.20
CA SER A 213 8.17 -5.23 11.05
C SER A 213 8.06 -3.93 10.25
N LEU A 214 8.55 -3.90 9.02
CA LEU A 214 8.40 -2.72 8.15
C LEU A 214 6.96 -2.45 7.78
N LEU A 215 6.14 -3.50 7.56
CA LEU A 215 4.70 -3.36 7.29
C LEU A 215 3.96 -2.78 8.50
N ASN A 216 4.19 -3.34 9.70
CA ASN A 216 3.53 -2.86 10.90
C ASN A 216 3.99 -1.45 11.29
N MET A 217 5.28 -1.13 11.09
CA MET A 217 5.76 0.25 11.24
C MET A 217 5.04 1.21 10.29
N ALA A 218 4.86 0.81 9.02
CA ALA A 218 4.17 1.64 8.05
C ALA A 218 2.73 1.91 8.49
N LEU A 219 2.00 0.89 8.95
CA LEU A 219 0.63 1.04 9.46
C LEU A 219 0.58 1.98 10.67
N LEU A 220 1.47 1.81 11.66
CA LEU A 220 1.54 2.72 12.82
C LEU A 220 1.87 4.16 12.42
N TYR A 221 2.70 4.35 11.38
CA TYR A 221 2.97 5.68 10.84
C TYR A 221 1.77 6.28 10.10
N GLU A 222 0.99 5.46 9.37
CA GLU A 222 -0.24 5.90 8.71
C GLU A 222 -1.29 6.34 9.75
N ASP A 223 -1.51 5.55 10.80
CA ASP A 223 -2.43 5.86 11.89
C ASP A 223 -2.05 7.17 12.61
N ALA A 224 -0.74 7.45 12.69
CA ALA A 224 -0.22 8.71 13.23
C ALA A 224 -0.17 9.86 12.19
N ALA A 225 -0.74 9.69 10.97
CA ALA A 225 -0.65 10.62 9.84
C ALA A 225 0.78 11.00 9.43
N ARG A 226 1.76 10.13 9.69
CA ARG A 226 3.17 10.29 9.36
C ARG A 226 3.49 9.61 8.02
N TYR A 227 2.85 10.09 6.97
CA TYR A 227 2.86 9.44 5.66
C TYR A 227 4.25 9.32 5.01
N ALA A 228 5.16 10.27 5.24
CA ALA A 228 6.52 10.21 4.70
C ALA A 228 7.35 9.05 5.27
N GLU A 229 7.18 8.75 6.56
CA GLU A 229 7.82 7.61 7.21
C GLU A 229 7.20 6.28 6.79
N ALA A 230 5.86 6.24 6.63
CA ALA A 230 5.16 5.07 6.10
C ALA A 230 5.65 4.74 4.67
N GLU A 231 5.71 5.73 3.81
CA GLU A 231 6.25 5.61 2.45
C GLU A 231 7.68 5.05 2.44
N SER A 232 8.55 5.54 3.33
CA SER A 232 9.92 5.03 3.47
C SER A 232 9.95 3.54 3.82
N CYS A 233 9.05 3.07 4.69
CA CYS A 233 8.94 1.67 5.05
C CYS A 233 8.53 0.80 3.84
N TYR A 234 7.50 1.22 3.10
CA TYR A 234 7.06 0.50 1.90
C TYR A 234 8.13 0.47 0.81
N ARG A 235 8.82 1.59 0.55
CA ARG A 235 9.93 1.63 -0.42
C ARG A 235 11.06 0.68 -0.06
N ARG A 236 11.37 0.52 1.23
CA ARG A 236 12.39 -0.44 1.68
C ARG A 236 11.98 -1.88 1.39
N ILE A 237 10.71 -2.22 1.55
CA ILE A 237 10.18 -3.55 1.20
C ILE A 237 10.29 -3.75 -0.31
N LEU A 238 9.83 -2.79 -1.11
CA LEU A 238 9.82 -2.88 -2.57
C LEU A 238 11.23 -2.88 -3.18
N ALA A 239 12.22 -2.33 -2.50
CA ALA A 239 13.62 -2.43 -2.93
C ALA A 239 14.15 -3.87 -2.85
N SER A 240 13.64 -4.69 -1.91
CA SER A 240 14.01 -6.10 -1.78
C SER A 240 13.07 -7.04 -2.54
N ASP A 241 11.79 -6.72 -2.59
CA ASP A 241 10.74 -7.46 -3.31
C ASP A 241 9.78 -6.50 -4.03
N PRO A 242 10.06 -6.17 -5.31
CA PRO A 242 9.21 -5.28 -6.11
C PRO A 242 7.78 -5.80 -6.31
N THR A 243 7.55 -7.11 -6.13
CA THR A 243 6.24 -7.74 -6.34
C THR A 243 5.39 -7.82 -5.08
N HIS A 244 5.86 -7.31 -3.95
CA HIS A 244 5.18 -7.42 -2.67
C HIS A 244 3.84 -6.68 -2.65
N VAL A 245 2.74 -7.43 -2.73
CA VAL A 245 1.37 -6.90 -2.95
C VAL A 245 0.96 -5.86 -1.90
N ARG A 246 1.13 -6.16 -0.59
CA ARG A 246 0.73 -5.23 0.48
C ARG A 246 1.52 -3.92 0.43
N ALA A 247 2.82 -3.98 0.14
CA ALA A 247 3.65 -2.77 0.06
C ALA A 247 3.30 -1.94 -1.18
N ARG A 248 2.93 -2.57 -2.30
CA ARG A 248 2.45 -1.87 -3.51
C ARG A 248 1.12 -1.15 -3.27
N ILE A 249 0.21 -1.77 -2.54
CA ILE A 249 -1.07 -1.14 -2.17
C ILE A 249 -0.80 0.00 -1.19
N GLY A 250 -0.09 -0.26 -0.08
CA GLY A 250 0.14 0.74 0.96
C GLY A 250 0.86 1.99 0.46
N ILE A 251 1.84 1.85 -0.46
CA ILE A 251 2.51 3.05 -1.03
C ILE A 251 1.55 3.89 -1.87
N LYS A 252 0.58 3.28 -2.58
CA LYS A 252 -0.45 4.01 -3.33
C LYS A 252 -1.39 4.76 -2.38
N ASP A 253 -1.80 4.10 -1.31
CA ASP A 253 -2.71 4.68 -0.32
C ASP A 253 -2.05 5.85 0.42
N VAL A 254 -0.77 5.70 0.81
CA VAL A 254 0.01 6.76 1.45
C VAL A 254 0.19 7.98 0.53
N LEU A 255 0.53 7.77 -0.74
CA LEU A 255 0.67 8.87 -1.71
C LEU A 255 -0.66 9.56 -1.97
N ALA A 256 -1.77 8.82 -2.05
CA ALA A 256 -3.10 9.38 -2.18
C ALA A 256 -3.49 10.22 -0.95
N SER A 257 -3.18 9.73 0.27
CA SER A 257 -3.45 10.44 1.52
C SER A 257 -2.64 11.75 1.65
N GLN A 258 -1.38 11.75 1.23
CA GLN A 258 -0.55 12.96 1.17
C GLN A 258 -1.16 14.00 0.22
N ASN A 259 -1.59 13.58 -0.97
CA ASN A 259 -2.18 14.46 -1.97
C ASN A 259 -3.55 14.97 -1.53
N MET A 260 -4.38 14.13 -0.89
CA MET A 260 -5.71 14.52 -0.41
C MET A 260 -5.65 15.58 0.69
N TYR A 261 -4.67 15.48 1.62
CA TYR A 261 -4.45 16.51 2.66
C TYR A 261 -3.99 17.85 2.06
N TYR A 262 -3.16 17.81 1.04
CA TYR A 262 -2.70 19.00 0.31
C TYR A 262 -3.85 19.65 -0.48
N ASP A 263 -4.68 18.85 -1.15
CA ASP A 263 -5.83 19.32 -1.92
C ASP A 263 -6.92 19.95 -1.03
N GLU A 264 -7.21 19.38 0.16
CA GLU A 264 -8.16 20.00 1.10
C GLU A 264 -7.71 21.40 1.59
N ASP A 265 -6.44 21.57 1.90
CA ASP A 265 -5.92 22.88 2.32
C ASP A 265 -5.90 23.87 1.17
N HIS A 266 -5.64 23.42 -0.05
CA HIS A 266 -5.72 24.23 -1.26
C HIS A 266 -7.17 24.62 -1.56
N GLU A 267 -8.12 23.67 -1.55
CA GLU A 267 -9.55 23.93 -1.70
C GLU A 267 -10.07 24.91 -0.64
N ARG A 268 -9.72 24.71 0.63
CA ARG A 268 -10.12 25.62 1.71
C ARG A 268 -9.56 27.03 1.55
N ARG A 269 -8.38 27.19 0.97
CA ARG A 269 -7.80 28.50 0.64
C ARG A 269 -8.50 29.11 -0.56
N GLU A 270 -8.77 28.33 -1.60
CA GLU A 270 -9.52 28.77 -2.78
C GLU A 270 -10.95 29.15 -2.44
N ASP A 271 -11.64 28.35 -1.64
CA ASP A 271 -13.00 28.65 -1.16
C ASP A 271 -13.04 29.94 -0.35
N ARG A 272 -12.09 30.17 0.58
CA ARG A 272 -11.98 31.43 1.32
C ARG A 272 -11.71 32.60 0.38
N ARG A 273 -10.82 32.44 -0.60
CA ARG A 273 -10.52 33.46 -1.60
C ARG A 273 -11.74 33.75 -2.47
N ALA A 274 -12.43 32.69 -2.92
CA ALA A 274 -13.66 32.83 -3.69
C ALA A 274 -14.79 33.51 -2.89
N GLN A 275 -14.93 33.21 -1.60
CA GLN A 275 -15.87 33.84 -0.70
C GLN A 275 -15.59 35.34 -0.53
N VAL A 276 -14.32 35.72 -0.33
CA VAL A 276 -13.91 37.13 -0.26
C VAL A 276 -14.20 37.84 -1.59
N MET A 277 -13.93 37.22 -2.73
CA MET A 277 -14.19 37.81 -4.05
C MET A 277 -15.68 38.00 -4.34
N ARG A 278 -16.56 37.19 -3.74
CA ARG A 278 -18.04 37.32 -3.89
C ARG A 278 -18.64 38.36 -2.96
N THR A 279 -17.86 38.99 -2.06
CA THR A 279 -18.36 40.01 -1.14
C THR A 279 -18.92 41.19 -1.95
N PRO A 280 -20.21 41.59 -1.76
CA PRO A 280 -20.79 42.69 -2.48
C PRO A 280 -20.14 44.02 -2.09
N ILE A 281 -19.93 44.92 -3.07
CA ILE A 281 -19.38 46.26 -2.83
C ILE A 281 -20.32 47.08 -1.92
N SER A 282 -21.59 46.80 -1.86
CA SER A 282 -22.55 47.45 -0.98
C SER A 282 -22.27 47.29 0.51
N GLU A 283 -21.50 46.27 0.93
CA GLU A 283 -21.10 46.04 2.31
C GLU A 283 -20.02 47.01 2.80
N PHE A 284 -19.40 47.76 1.87
CA PHE A 284 -18.33 48.69 2.22
C PHE A 284 -18.85 50.12 2.32
N GLU A 285 -18.29 50.89 3.27
CA GLU A 285 -18.59 52.29 3.49
C GLU A 285 -17.94 53.16 2.38
N LEU A 286 -18.52 53.10 1.16
CA LEU A 286 -18.13 53.92 0.04
C LEU A 286 -18.97 55.18 -0.02
N SER A 287 -18.37 56.29 -0.47
CA SER A 287 -19.09 57.49 -0.78
C SER A 287 -20.18 57.25 -1.83
N VAL A 288 -21.27 58.01 -1.75
CA VAL A 288 -22.40 57.93 -2.71
C VAL A 288 -21.90 58.08 -4.16
N ARG A 289 -20.85 58.88 -4.37
CA ARG A 289 -20.25 59.11 -5.66
C ARG A 289 -19.52 57.88 -6.17
N SER A 290 -18.66 57.27 -5.36
CA SER A 290 -17.92 56.02 -5.69
C SER A 290 -18.86 54.87 -5.97
N ARG A 291 -19.88 54.67 -5.13
CA ARG A 291 -20.92 53.67 -5.30
C ARG A 291 -21.72 53.79 -6.59
N ASN A 292 -22.15 54.99 -6.92
CA ASN A 292 -22.87 55.26 -8.16
C ASN A 292 -22.01 55.06 -9.42
N CYS A 293 -20.75 55.37 -9.34
CA CYS A 293 -19.80 55.12 -10.45
C CYS A 293 -19.56 53.61 -10.65
N LEU A 294 -19.31 52.88 -9.59
CA LEU A 294 -19.11 51.43 -9.65
C LEU A 294 -20.37 50.67 -10.16
N SER A 295 -21.57 51.07 -9.69
CA SER A 295 -22.82 50.53 -10.17
C SER A 295 -23.05 50.78 -11.68
N ARG A 296 -22.63 51.94 -12.21
CA ARG A 296 -22.71 52.22 -13.66
C ARG A 296 -21.72 51.47 -14.51
N MET A 297 -20.66 50.93 -13.89
CA MET A 297 -19.63 50.11 -14.52
C MET A 297 -19.97 48.60 -14.37
N ASP A 298 -21.16 48.25 -13.86
CA ASP A 298 -21.56 46.90 -13.53
C ASP A 298 -20.63 46.14 -12.59
N ILE A 299 -19.92 46.89 -11.74
CA ILE A 299 -19.01 46.34 -10.72
C ILE A 299 -19.82 46.15 -9.44
N THR A 300 -20.12 44.94 -9.11
CA THR A 300 -21.00 44.58 -7.96
C THR A 300 -20.28 43.89 -6.84
N THR A 301 -19.18 43.21 -7.11
CA THR A 301 -18.40 42.41 -6.15
C THR A 301 -16.94 42.87 -6.06
N LEU A 302 -16.25 42.49 -4.98
CA LEU A 302 -14.79 42.71 -4.86
C LEU A 302 -14.04 42.03 -6.01
N GLY A 303 -14.47 40.85 -6.47
CA GLY A 303 -13.87 40.19 -7.61
C GLY A 303 -13.93 40.98 -8.91
N ASP A 304 -15.06 41.63 -9.17
CA ASP A 304 -15.18 42.53 -10.35
C ASP A 304 -14.27 43.73 -10.26
N LEU A 305 -14.10 44.26 -9.05
CA LEU A 305 -13.27 45.42 -8.79
C LEU A 305 -11.77 45.08 -8.94
N VAL A 306 -11.31 43.96 -8.44
CA VAL A 306 -9.93 43.48 -8.50
C VAL A 306 -9.47 43.16 -9.95
N ARG A 307 -10.42 42.83 -10.83
CA ARG A 307 -10.14 42.66 -12.28
C ARG A 307 -9.89 43.92 -13.03
N LYS A 308 -10.30 45.11 -12.51
CA LYS A 308 -10.14 46.41 -13.14
C LYS A 308 -8.78 47.01 -12.77
N SER A 309 -8.17 47.67 -13.75
CA SER A 309 -6.97 48.48 -13.51
C SER A 309 -7.33 49.92 -13.07
N GLU A 310 -6.38 50.58 -12.43
CA GLU A 310 -6.54 52.00 -12.06
C GLU A 310 -6.87 52.87 -13.27
N ALA A 311 -6.20 52.64 -14.41
CA ALA A 311 -6.43 53.37 -15.65
C ALA A 311 -7.85 53.21 -16.19
N GLU A 312 -8.43 52.00 -16.10
CA GLU A 312 -9.81 51.74 -16.52
C GLU A 312 -10.83 52.44 -15.64
N LEU A 313 -10.60 52.49 -14.31
CA LEU A 313 -11.45 53.21 -13.39
C LEU A 313 -11.39 54.73 -13.59
N LEU A 314 -10.18 55.30 -13.81
CA LEU A 314 -9.99 56.72 -14.05
C LEU A 314 -10.52 57.18 -15.42
N ALA A 315 -10.59 56.27 -16.41
CA ALA A 315 -11.16 56.60 -17.72
C ALA A 315 -12.68 56.83 -17.69
N TYR A 316 -13.34 56.45 -16.57
CA TYR A 316 -14.78 56.55 -16.46
C TYR A 316 -15.22 58.00 -16.09
N LYS A 317 -16.21 58.51 -16.79
CA LYS A 317 -16.72 59.87 -16.58
C LYS A 317 -17.25 60.07 -15.13
N ASN A 318 -16.70 61.09 -14.45
CA ASN A 318 -17.03 61.41 -13.05
C ASN A 318 -16.37 60.52 -11.97
N PHE A 319 -15.43 59.65 -12.33
CA PHE A 319 -14.60 58.93 -11.38
C PHE A 319 -13.26 59.66 -11.23
N GLY A 320 -12.87 60.06 -10.03
CA GLY A 320 -11.69 60.85 -9.76
C GLY A 320 -10.71 60.16 -8.79
N GLU A 321 -9.52 60.77 -8.62
CA GLU A 321 -8.46 60.23 -7.75
C GLU A 321 -8.90 60.01 -6.29
N THR A 322 -9.80 60.86 -5.76
CA THR A 322 -10.35 60.68 -4.41
C THR A 322 -11.18 59.38 -4.29
N SER A 323 -11.98 59.07 -5.31
CA SER A 323 -12.75 57.80 -5.34
C SER A 323 -11.84 56.61 -5.58
N LEU A 324 -10.76 56.76 -6.34
CA LEU A 324 -9.76 55.73 -6.54
C LEU A 324 -9.03 55.39 -5.23
N GLN A 325 -8.64 56.42 -4.47
CA GLN A 325 -7.95 56.23 -3.18
C GLN A 325 -8.85 55.55 -2.16
N GLU A 326 -10.12 55.92 -2.09
CA GLU A 326 -11.13 55.26 -1.23
C GLU A 326 -11.23 53.78 -1.54
N ILE A 327 -11.22 53.36 -2.81
CA ILE A 327 -11.27 51.95 -3.23
C ILE A 327 -9.97 51.26 -2.91
N LYS A 328 -8.80 51.89 -3.10
CA LYS A 328 -7.50 51.32 -2.73
C LYS A 328 -7.41 51.05 -1.25
N ASP A 329 -7.93 51.91 -0.40
CA ASP A 329 -7.90 51.76 1.05
C ASP A 329 -8.77 50.56 1.48
N ILE A 330 -9.93 50.37 0.87
CA ILE A 330 -10.81 49.25 1.12
C ILE A 330 -10.18 47.90 0.68
N LEU A 331 -9.61 47.88 -0.53
CA LEU A 331 -8.91 46.69 -1.03
C LEU A 331 -7.68 46.36 -0.17
N ALA A 332 -6.92 47.36 0.26
CA ALA A 332 -5.76 47.16 1.12
C ALA A 332 -6.12 46.54 2.49
N GLN A 333 -7.27 46.94 3.08
CA GLN A 333 -7.78 46.30 4.31
C GLN A 333 -8.06 44.81 4.17
N LYS A 334 -8.38 44.34 2.95
CA LYS A 334 -8.61 42.91 2.64
C LYS A 334 -7.38 42.26 2.00
N GLY A 335 -6.22 42.94 1.94
CA GLY A 335 -5.01 42.41 1.30
C GLY A 335 -5.08 42.28 -0.21
N LEU A 336 -5.99 43.04 -0.85
CA LEU A 336 -6.24 43.00 -2.29
C LEU A 336 -5.70 44.27 -2.98
N ARG A 337 -5.47 44.19 -4.30
CA ARG A 337 -5.03 45.29 -5.14
C ARG A 337 -5.80 45.30 -6.45
N LEU A 338 -6.00 46.51 -7.03
CA LEU A 338 -6.54 46.64 -8.38
C LEU A 338 -5.64 45.95 -9.41
N GLY A 339 -6.24 45.27 -10.36
CA GLY A 339 -5.51 44.53 -11.40
C GLY A 339 -4.86 43.22 -10.96
N MET A 340 -5.05 42.81 -9.71
CA MET A 340 -4.42 41.58 -9.15
C MET A 340 -4.81 40.28 -9.91
N LEU A 341 -5.99 40.22 -10.52
CA LEU A 341 -6.46 39.08 -11.30
C LEU A 341 -6.20 39.23 -12.82
N ARG A 342 -5.48 40.25 -13.26
CA ARG A 342 -5.12 40.43 -14.69
C ARG A 342 -3.93 39.60 -15.13
N GLY A 343 -3.14 39.07 -14.18
CA GLY A 343 -1.89 38.32 -14.42
C GLY A 343 -1.96 36.81 -14.11
N SER A 344 -3.13 36.23 -13.89
CA SER A 344 -3.22 34.81 -13.46
C SER A 344 -3.07 33.78 -14.58
N GLU A 345 -2.59 34.16 -15.76
CA GLU A 345 -2.07 33.19 -16.75
C GLU A 345 -0.55 32.93 -16.59
N ASP A 346 0.16 33.68 -15.73
CA ASP A 346 1.62 33.61 -15.58
C ASP A 346 2.11 33.58 -14.11
N GLU A 347 1.31 33.21 -13.11
CA GLU A 347 1.86 32.89 -11.79
C GLU A 347 2.52 31.53 -11.86
N ALA A 348 3.87 31.52 -11.82
CA ALA A 348 4.67 30.33 -11.58
C ALA A 348 4.13 29.61 -10.33
N PRO A 349 3.86 28.30 -10.41
CA PRO A 349 3.29 27.55 -9.31
C PRO A 349 4.22 27.63 -8.10
N LEU A 350 3.71 28.12 -6.98
CA LEU A 350 4.27 27.82 -5.65
C LEU A 350 4.44 26.31 -5.62
N ARG A 351 5.66 25.84 -5.39
CA ARG A 351 6.09 24.44 -5.37
C ARG A 351 4.92 23.49 -5.08
N GLU A 352 4.29 23.06 -6.14
CA GLU A 352 3.28 22.01 -6.13
C GLU A 352 3.98 20.74 -5.64
N GLY A 353 3.41 20.09 -4.66
CA GLY A 353 3.67 18.67 -4.47
C GLY A 353 3.38 17.95 -5.79
N PRO A 354 3.92 16.77 -6.01
CA PRO A 354 3.79 16.09 -7.29
C PRO A 354 2.31 16.03 -7.68
N SER A 355 1.98 16.57 -8.87
CA SER A 355 0.63 16.45 -9.41
C SER A 355 0.25 14.97 -9.52
N ARG A 356 -1.04 14.66 -9.55
CA ARG A 356 -1.53 13.28 -9.75
C ARG A 356 -0.79 12.58 -10.89
N ALA A 357 -0.56 13.29 -12.00
CA ALA A 357 0.22 12.78 -13.13
C ALA A 357 1.70 12.55 -12.79
N GLN A 358 2.30 13.34 -11.90
CA GLN A 358 3.67 13.13 -11.43
C GLN A 358 3.76 12.01 -10.39
N ALA A 359 2.73 11.85 -9.54
CA ALA A 359 2.62 10.72 -8.62
C ALA A 359 2.39 9.41 -9.39
N GLU A 360 1.55 9.42 -10.43
CA GLU A 360 1.35 8.30 -11.35
C GLU A 360 2.63 7.99 -12.13
N ALA A 361 3.35 9.00 -12.66
CA ALA A 361 4.63 8.82 -13.33
C ALA A 361 5.74 8.32 -12.38
N GLN A 362 5.73 8.70 -11.09
CA GLN A 362 6.64 8.14 -10.08
C GLN A 362 6.28 6.70 -9.73
N LEU A 363 4.99 6.35 -9.71
CA LEU A 363 4.51 4.98 -9.57
C LEU A 363 4.92 4.14 -10.77
N ASP A 364 4.73 4.63 -11.99
CA ASP A 364 5.16 3.97 -13.22
C ASP A 364 6.69 3.81 -13.28
N ALA A 365 7.46 4.80 -12.84
CA ALA A 365 8.92 4.68 -12.73
C ALA A 365 9.37 3.68 -11.66
N LEU A 366 8.60 3.48 -10.60
CA LEU A 366 8.85 2.48 -9.55
C LEU A 366 8.43 1.07 -9.95
N PHE A 367 7.40 0.94 -10.80
CA PHE A 367 6.77 -0.34 -11.16
C PHE A 367 6.85 -0.65 -12.65
N GLY A 368 7.34 0.26 -13.50
CA GLY A 368 7.46 0.12 -14.95
C GLY A 368 8.47 -0.94 -15.37
N GLY A 369 8.11 -2.20 -15.19
CA GLY A 369 8.91 -3.35 -15.61
C GLY A 369 8.21 -4.69 -15.52
N ALA A 370 6.96 -4.74 -15.08
CA ALA A 370 6.18 -5.98 -14.98
C ALA A 370 4.67 -5.71 -15.06
N ASP A 371 4.24 -4.96 -16.05
CA ASP A 371 2.84 -4.95 -16.43
C ASP A 371 2.69 -5.94 -17.60
N GLU A 372 2.04 -7.08 -17.31
CA GLU A 372 1.13 -7.64 -18.30
C GLU A 372 0.17 -6.48 -18.62
N GLU A 373 0.24 -5.98 -19.86
CA GLU A 373 -0.74 -5.04 -20.38
C GLU A 373 -2.12 -5.64 -20.09
N PRO A 374 -3.06 -4.90 -19.45
CA PRO A 374 -4.43 -5.34 -19.41
C PRO A 374 -4.82 -5.52 -20.88
N ASP A 375 -5.39 -6.67 -21.23
CA ASP A 375 -5.97 -6.92 -22.53
C ASP A 375 -6.90 -5.75 -22.83
N GLU A 376 -6.47 -4.83 -23.71
CA GLU A 376 -7.26 -3.64 -24.09
C GLU A 376 -8.58 -4.02 -24.80
N ASP A 377 -8.87 -5.31 -24.93
CA ASP A 377 -10.03 -5.87 -25.63
C ASP A 377 -11.09 -6.49 -24.69
N ASP A 378 -10.99 -6.42 -23.33
CA ASP A 378 -12.13 -6.81 -22.50
C ASP A 378 -13.02 -5.61 -22.21
N PRO A 379 -14.19 -5.50 -22.89
CA PRO A 379 -15.12 -4.39 -22.71
C PRO A 379 -15.67 -4.27 -21.27
N ASN A 380 -15.50 -5.29 -20.44
CA ASN A 380 -15.96 -5.29 -19.04
C ASN A 380 -15.05 -4.47 -18.12
N ASP A 381 -13.77 -4.29 -18.46
CA ASP A 381 -12.81 -3.52 -17.66
C ASP A 381 -12.73 -2.04 -18.04
N THR A 382 -13.53 -1.63 -19.05
CA THR A 382 -13.60 -0.23 -19.46
C THR A 382 -14.17 0.65 -18.35
N SER A 383 -13.49 1.76 -18.04
CA SER A 383 -13.94 2.72 -17.01
C SER A 383 -15.34 3.28 -17.35
N ILE A 384 -16.16 3.45 -16.32
CA ILE A 384 -17.51 4.06 -16.45
C ILE A 384 -17.46 5.50 -16.97
N ASP A 385 -16.32 6.18 -16.86
CA ASP A 385 -16.10 7.51 -17.40
C ASP A 385 -16.22 7.57 -18.93
N ALA A 386 -15.93 6.45 -19.63
CA ALA A 386 -16.09 6.32 -21.07
C ALA A 386 -17.56 6.50 -21.53
N LEU A 387 -18.53 6.33 -20.63
CA LEU A 387 -19.95 6.55 -20.90
C LEU A 387 -20.36 8.03 -20.91
N GLU A 388 -19.46 8.94 -20.54
CA GLU A 388 -19.75 10.39 -20.48
C GLU A 388 -21.12 10.69 -19.84
N LEU A 389 -21.35 10.17 -18.64
CA LEU A 389 -22.62 10.30 -17.93
C LEU A 389 -22.83 11.71 -17.36
N SER A 390 -24.09 12.12 -17.24
CA SER A 390 -24.43 13.36 -16.54
C SER A 390 -23.96 13.35 -15.07
N ILE A 391 -23.73 14.52 -14.49
CA ILE A 391 -23.25 14.69 -13.10
C ILE A 391 -24.15 13.92 -12.09
N ARG A 392 -25.45 13.81 -12.35
CA ARG A 392 -26.38 13.06 -11.50
C ARG A 392 -26.15 11.54 -11.60
N ALA A 393 -26.02 11.04 -12.83
CA ALA A 393 -25.78 9.63 -13.07
C ALA A 393 -24.40 9.22 -12.50
N ARG A 394 -23.36 10.02 -12.72
CA ARG A 394 -22.02 9.78 -12.20
C ARG A 394 -21.99 9.71 -10.67
N ARG A 395 -22.56 10.68 -9.97
CA ARG A 395 -22.65 10.64 -8.49
C ARG A 395 -23.39 9.42 -7.95
N CYS A 396 -24.33 8.89 -8.71
CA CYS A 396 -25.01 7.67 -8.31
C CYS A 396 -24.12 6.44 -8.49
N MET A 397 -23.32 6.39 -9.54
CA MET A 397 -22.34 5.33 -9.76
C MET A 397 -21.26 5.36 -8.67
N ASP A 398 -20.77 6.53 -8.31
CA ASP A 398 -19.82 6.73 -7.20
C ASP A 398 -20.40 6.23 -5.86
N ASN A 399 -21.67 6.56 -5.56
CA ASN A 399 -22.34 6.10 -4.33
C ASN A 399 -22.60 4.58 -4.28
N LEU A 400 -22.64 3.92 -5.42
CA LEU A 400 -22.80 2.47 -5.56
C LEU A 400 -21.45 1.77 -5.76
N GLU A 401 -20.34 2.50 -5.70
CA GLU A 401 -18.96 2.03 -5.92
C GLU A 401 -18.76 1.35 -7.29
N ILE A 402 -19.56 1.73 -8.29
CA ILE A 402 -19.50 1.22 -9.66
C ILE A 402 -18.43 2.01 -10.43
N ARG A 403 -17.33 1.36 -10.79
CA ARG A 403 -16.17 2.00 -11.45
C ARG A 403 -15.96 1.57 -12.90
N THR A 404 -16.43 0.37 -13.25
CA THR A 404 -16.28 -0.18 -14.60
C THR A 404 -17.63 -0.47 -15.24
N ILE A 405 -17.66 -0.61 -16.56
CA ILE A 405 -18.86 -1.05 -17.29
C ILE A 405 -19.27 -2.46 -16.81
N GLY A 406 -18.31 -3.34 -16.53
CA GLY A 406 -18.57 -4.66 -15.99
C GLY A 406 -19.29 -4.63 -14.63
N ASP A 407 -18.91 -3.71 -13.74
CA ASP A 407 -19.62 -3.52 -12.47
C ASP A 407 -21.07 -3.08 -12.70
N LEU A 408 -21.26 -2.13 -13.61
CA LEU A 408 -22.58 -1.62 -13.96
C LEU A 408 -23.50 -2.72 -14.52
N LEU A 409 -22.97 -3.62 -15.35
CA LEU A 409 -23.72 -4.73 -15.94
C LEU A 409 -24.15 -5.80 -14.91
N ARG A 410 -23.53 -5.83 -13.74
CA ARG A 410 -23.93 -6.73 -12.64
C ARG A 410 -25.18 -6.24 -11.91
N HIS A 411 -25.51 -4.94 -12.00
CA HIS A 411 -26.68 -4.34 -11.37
C HIS A 411 -27.92 -4.43 -12.25
N SER A 412 -29.07 -4.64 -11.62
CA SER A 412 -30.37 -4.60 -12.28
C SER A 412 -30.95 -3.18 -12.31
N GLU A 413 -31.84 -2.91 -13.26
CA GLU A 413 -32.53 -1.61 -13.37
C GLU A 413 -33.25 -1.23 -12.06
N ASN A 414 -33.81 -2.22 -11.34
CA ASN A 414 -34.50 -2.00 -10.08
C ASN A 414 -33.58 -1.62 -8.93
N GLU A 415 -32.37 -2.18 -8.89
CA GLU A 415 -31.32 -1.83 -7.91
C GLU A 415 -30.83 -0.42 -8.11
N LEU A 416 -30.62 -0.01 -9.37
CA LEU A 416 -30.24 1.37 -9.69
C LEU A 416 -31.34 2.37 -9.33
N LEU A 417 -32.60 2.05 -9.60
CA LEU A 417 -33.77 2.91 -9.25
C LEU A 417 -34.01 2.98 -7.73
N ALA A 418 -33.58 1.99 -6.97
CA ALA A 418 -33.71 2.00 -5.51
C ALA A 418 -32.72 2.95 -4.84
N SER A 419 -31.68 3.41 -5.56
CA SER A 419 -30.70 4.31 -5.00
C SER A 419 -31.23 5.74 -4.86
N LYS A 420 -30.83 6.40 -3.76
CA LYS A 420 -31.32 7.75 -3.41
C LYS A 420 -30.88 8.75 -4.47
N ASN A 421 -31.85 9.53 -5.01
CA ASN A 421 -31.64 10.55 -6.04
C ASN A 421 -31.37 10.05 -7.47
N PHE A 422 -31.58 8.76 -7.75
CA PHE A 422 -31.49 8.18 -9.08
C PHE A 422 -32.90 8.00 -9.66
N GLY A 423 -33.19 8.60 -10.83
CA GLY A 423 -34.50 8.60 -11.47
C GLY A 423 -34.51 7.97 -12.85
N GLN A 424 -35.71 7.81 -13.41
CA GLN A 424 -35.94 7.20 -14.72
C GLN A 424 -35.15 7.90 -15.85
N THR A 425 -34.90 9.21 -15.73
CA THR A 425 -34.13 9.98 -16.71
C THR A 425 -32.66 9.53 -16.74
N SER A 426 -32.03 9.33 -15.57
CA SER A 426 -30.65 8.83 -15.46
C SER A 426 -30.54 7.37 -15.89
N LEU A 427 -31.55 6.55 -15.61
CA LEU A 427 -31.61 5.17 -16.09
C LEU A 427 -31.67 5.11 -17.62
N ASN A 428 -32.52 5.94 -18.23
CA ASN A 428 -32.62 6.00 -19.69
C ASN A 428 -31.36 6.52 -20.37
N GLU A 429 -30.62 7.44 -19.71
CA GLU A 429 -29.32 7.91 -20.18
C GLU A 429 -28.30 6.76 -20.20
N ILE A 430 -28.17 6.04 -19.08
CA ILE A 430 -27.26 4.88 -18.96
C ILE A 430 -27.61 3.81 -19.98
N ARG A 431 -28.92 3.49 -20.15
CA ARG A 431 -29.35 2.50 -21.11
C ARG A 431 -28.96 2.88 -22.54
N ARG A 432 -29.19 4.13 -22.97
CA ARG A 432 -28.78 4.60 -24.30
C ARG A 432 -27.28 4.52 -24.52
N LYS A 433 -26.49 4.90 -23.51
CA LYS A 433 -25.03 4.85 -23.59
C LYS A 433 -24.50 3.40 -23.66
N LEU A 434 -25.06 2.49 -22.86
CA LEU A 434 -24.73 1.06 -22.92
C LEU A 434 -25.15 0.43 -24.26
N GLU A 435 -26.34 0.75 -24.79
CA GLU A 435 -26.81 0.27 -26.09
C GLU A 435 -25.91 0.75 -27.23
N SER A 436 -25.36 1.96 -27.16
CA SER A 436 -24.40 2.48 -28.15
C SER A 436 -23.07 1.71 -28.16
N LEU A 437 -22.72 1.04 -27.06
CA LEU A 437 -21.54 0.17 -26.91
C LEU A 437 -21.90 -1.33 -27.07
N GLY A 438 -23.17 -1.66 -27.36
CA GLY A 438 -23.62 -3.04 -27.57
C GLY A 438 -23.94 -3.81 -26.27
N PHE A 439 -24.03 -3.12 -25.12
CA PHE A 439 -24.32 -3.73 -23.81
C PHE A 439 -25.78 -3.50 -23.38
N GLN A 440 -26.28 -4.39 -22.51
CA GLN A 440 -27.60 -4.26 -21.88
C GLN A 440 -27.49 -4.54 -20.37
N LEU A 441 -28.20 -3.74 -19.55
CA LEU A 441 -28.34 -3.99 -18.12
C LEU A 441 -29.00 -5.35 -17.86
N ARG A 442 -28.64 -5.96 -16.74
CA ARG A 442 -29.19 -7.24 -16.32
C ARG A 442 -30.71 -7.15 -16.19
N ARG A 443 -31.43 -7.92 -16.98
CA ARG A 443 -32.85 -8.18 -16.76
C ARG A 443 -32.99 -9.13 -15.58
N LYS A 444 -33.94 -8.84 -14.69
CA LYS A 444 -34.24 -9.56 -13.45
C LYS A 444 -33.86 -11.02 -13.41
#